data_e05f4d69e019850f7a2fc8fd33412f6c
#
_entry.id   e05f4d69e019850f7a2fc8fd33412f6c
#
_cell.length_a   1.000
_cell.length_b   1.000
_cell.length_c   1.000
_cell.angle_alpha   90.00
_cell.angle_beta   90.00
_cell.angle_gamma   90.00
#
_symmetry.space_group_name_H-M   'P 1'
#
loop_
_entity.id
_entity.type
_entity.pdbx_description
1 polymer ?
#
loop_
_entity_poly.entity_id
_entity_poly.type
_entity_poly.pdbx_seq_one_letter_code
_entity_poly.pdbx_strand_id
1 'polypeptide(L)'
;MAETKGVFTRTSKIADIVARYNVKESWQRREDDIVLELTLEIGKSFQPTMRVGGFFNRNDDGSIKNFGTATKVKILVESAGLNWDRSVDENNQLTDEALEELQGSDICTLSYVYGKTKTGKTGWSYWNEVAKAGQDEVLKRKFFTAVDKGWVKDYRPDEPDTSFDPTEIEKSNNEGYQL
;
A
#
# COMPACT_ATOMS: atom_id res chain seq x y z
N MET A 1 -19.21 -4.31 12.80
CA MET A 1 -18.39 -4.97 13.77
C MET A 1 -17.39 -4.03 14.38
N ALA A 2 -17.32 -4.02 15.69
CA ALA A 2 -16.45 -3.11 16.42
C ALA A 2 -14.98 -3.30 16.07
N GLU A 3 -14.62 -4.48 15.67
CA GLU A 3 -13.25 -4.86 15.30
C GLU A 3 -12.72 -4.15 14.07
N THR A 4 -13.57 -3.47 13.32
CA THR A 4 -13.13 -2.67 12.17
C THR A 4 -12.83 -1.21 12.53
N LYS A 5 -12.92 -0.87 13.81
CA LYS A 5 -12.67 0.49 14.28
C LYS A 5 -11.25 0.95 13.91
N GLY A 6 -11.15 2.12 13.32
CA GLY A 6 -9.87 2.67 12.89
C GLY A 6 -9.28 2.02 11.63
N VAL A 7 -10.05 1.26 10.89
CA VAL A 7 -9.61 0.59 9.66
C VAL A 7 -10.64 0.84 8.56
N PHE A 8 -10.16 1.28 7.40
CA PHE A 8 -10.98 1.51 6.22
C PHE A 8 -10.39 0.84 5.01
N THR A 9 -11.25 0.19 4.23
CA THR A 9 -10.86 -0.35 2.93
C THR A 9 -11.70 0.31 1.85
N ARG A 10 -11.11 0.44 0.69
CA ARG A 10 -11.82 0.93 -0.49
C ARG A 10 -11.12 0.51 -1.77
N THR A 11 -11.87 0.48 -2.85
CA THR A 11 -11.29 0.38 -4.18
C THR A 11 -10.74 1.74 -4.59
N SER A 12 -9.48 1.77 -4.95
CA SER A 12 -8.77 2.99 -5.37
C SER A 12 -8.16 2.77 -6.75
N LYS A 13 -8.25 3.80 -7.60
CA LYS A 13 -7.57 3.77 -8.88
C LYS A 13 -6.13 4.24 -8.71
N ILE A 14 -5.20 3.58 -9.37
CA ILE A 14 -3.82 4.03 -9.43
C ILE A 14 -3.74 5.14 -10.47
N ALA A 15 -3.61 6.38 -10.00
CA ALA A 15 -3.52 7.54 -10.89
C ALA A 15 -2.14 7.67 -11.51
N ASP A 16 -1.10 7.32 -10.75
CA ASP A 16 0.29 7.34 -11.22
C ASP A 16 1.09 6.31 -10.45
N ILE A 17 2.16 5.84 -11.05
CA ILE A 17 3.05 4.85 -10.45
C ILE A 17 4.49 5.10 -10.89
N VAL A 18 5.40 5.06 -9.94
CA VAL A 18 6.84 5.16 -10.18
C VAL A 18 7.51 3.96 -9.54
N ALA A 19 8.28 3.22 -10.31
CA ALA A 19 9.06 2.09 -9.81
C ALA A 19 10.50 2.54 -9.55
N ARG A 20 11.03 2.16 -8.40
CA ARG A 20 12.42 2.39 -8.03
C ARG A 20 13.06 1.07 -7.61
N TYR A 21 14.32 0.92 -7.91
CA TYR A 21 15.05 -0.32 -7.69
C TYR A 21 16.29 -0.04 -6.83
N ASN A 22 16.60 -0.96 -5.92
CA ASN A 22 17.76 -0.88 -5.01
C ASN A 22 17.73 0.41 -4.18
N VAL A 23 16.59 0.64 -3.52
CA VAL A 23 16.34 1.85 -2.73
C VAL A 23 16.66 1.58 -1.26
N LYS A 24 17.57 2.36 -0.69
CA LYS A 24 17.87 2.33 0.73
C LYS A 24 17.41 3.61 1.40
N GLU A 25 16.49 3.48 2.33
CA GLU A 25 16.13 4.58 3.21
C GLU A 25 17.14 4.68 4.36
N SER A 26 17.38 5.87 4.88
CA SER A 26 18.40 6.10 5.90
C SER A 26 18.24 5.27 7.18
N TRP A 27 17.01 4.83 7.46
CA TRP A 27 16.68 4.05 8.65
C TRP A 27 16.67 2.54 8.40
N GLN A 28 16.84 2.10 7.15
CA GLN A 28 16.80 0.69 6.79
C GLN A 28 18.20 0.06 6.84
N ARG A 29 18.24 -1.19 7.25
CA ARG A 29 19.50 -1.97 7.23
C ARG A 29 19.82 -2.56 5.86
N ARG A 30 18.79 -2.75 5.04
CA ARG A 30 18.88 -3.33 3.69
C ARG A 30 18.23 -2.38 2.70
N GLU A 31 18.71 -2.48 1.47
CA GLU A 31 18.04 -1.83 0.35
C GLU A 31 16.82 -2.66 -0.03
N ASP A 32 15.73 -1.98 -0.31
CA ASP A 32 14.60 -2.62 -0.98
C ASP A 32 14.99 -2.84 -2.43
N ASP A 33 14.81 -4.06 -2.91
CA ASP A 33 15.12 -4.39 -4.31
C ASP A 33 14.16 -3.67 -5.27
N ILE A 34 12.92 -3.50 -4.84
CA ILE A 34 11.90 -2.84 -5.65
C ILE A 34 10.95 -2.08 -4.73
N VAL A 35 10.65 -0.85 -5.11
CA VAL A 35 9.64 -0.01 -4.44
C VAL A 35 8.75 0.60 -5.50
N LEU A 36 7.45 0.43 -5.34
CA LEU A 36 6.45 1.10 -6.17
C LEU A 36 5.87 2.26 -5.36
N GLU A 37 5.99 3.46 -5.88
CA GLU A 37 5.34 4.65 -5.32
C GLU A 37 4.08 4.91 -6.12
N LEU A 38 2.95 4.82 -5.46
CA LEU A 38 1.63 4.96 -6.07
C LEU A 38 1.02 6.29 -5.69
N THR A 39 0.43 6.96 -6.65
CA THR A 39 -0.52 8.04 -6.41
C THR A 39 -1.90 7.47 -6.64
N LEU A 40 -2.76 7.52 -5.63
CA LEU A 40 -4.12 6.99 -5.71
C LEU A 40 -5.09 8.10 -6.04
N GLU A 41 -6.10 7.78 -6.83
CA GLU A 41 -7.19 8.71 -7.12
C GLU A 41 -8.36 8.40 -6.19
N ILE A 42 -8.64 9.32 -5.28
CA ILE A 42 -9.74 9.26 -4.33
C ILE A 42 -10.55 10.53 -4.50
N GLY A 43 -11.72 10.43 -5.13
CA GLY A 43 -12.52 11.61 -5.47
C GLY A 43 -11.82 12.46 -6.51
N LYS A 44 -12.26 13.73 -6.60
CA LYS A 44 -11.81 14.62 -7.68
C LYS A 44 -10.49 15.33 -7.42
N SER A 45 -10.14 15.54 -6.17
CA SER A 45 -8.98 16.37 -5.82
C SER A 45 -8.05 15.78 -4.77
N PHE A 46 -8.41 14.66 -4.16
CA PHE A 46 -7.55 14.02 -3.16
C PHE A 46 -6.79 12.86 -3.81
N GLN A 47 -5.48 13.01 -3.86
CA GLN A 47 -4.59 12.02 -4.45
C GLN A 47 -3.49 11.64 -3.46
N PRO A 48 -3.79 10.78 -2.50
CA PRO A 48 -2.77 10.35 -1.54
C PRO A 48 -1.74 9.45 -2.21
N THR A 49 -0.57 9.37 -1.58
CA THR A 49 0.50 8.50 -2.04
C THR A 49 0.69 7.33 -1.07
N MET A 50 1.12 6.20 -1.61
CA MET A 50 1.54 5.06 -0.80
C MET A 50 2.73 4.37 -1.45
N ARG A 51 3.48 3.65 -0.65
CA ARG A 51 4.64 2.90 -1.12
C ARG A 51 4.46 1.42 -0.82
N VAL A 52 4.77 0.60 -1.80
CA VAL A 52 4.78 -0.86 -1.65
C VAL A 52 6.15 -1.33 -2.11
N GLY A 53 6.91 -1.91 -1.21
CA GLY A 53 8.25 -2.33 -1.55
C GLY A 53 8.73 -3.52 -0.73
N GLY A 54 9.85 -4.04 -1.11
CA GLY A 54 10.49 -5.13 -0.41
C GLY A 54 11.73 -5.65 -1.13
N PHE A 55 12.31 -6.68 -0.55
CA PHE A 55 13.51 -7.31 -1.08
C PHE A 55 13.29 -8.79 -1.30
N PHE A 56 13.98 -9.32 -2.29
CA PHE A 56 14.05 -10.76 -2.56
C PHE A 56 15.05 -11.41 -1.60
N ASN A 57 14.72 -12.62 -1.16
CA ASN A 57 15.73 -13.46 -0.50
C ASN A 57 16.60 -14.09 -1.57
N ARG A 58 17.92 -14.02 -1.37
CA ARG A 58 18.89 -14.46 -2.37
C ARG A 58 19.75 -15.61 -1.85
N ASN A 59 20.20 -16.43 -2.79
CA ASN A 59 21.22 -17.44 -2.55
C ASN A 59 22.60 -16.76 -2.47
N ASP A 60 23.61 -17.51 -2.07
CA ASP A 60 24.98 -16.99 -1.93
C ASP A 60 25.57 -16.48 -3.26
N ASP A 61 25.09 -17.02 -4.40
CA ASP A 61 25.52 -16.58 -5.72
C ASP A 61 24.78 -15.34 -6.23
N GLY A 62 23.86 -14.77 -5.43
CA GLY A 62 23.09 -13.59 -5.78
C GLY A 62 21.79 -13.88 -6.52
N SER A 63 21.53 -15.13 -6.91
CA SER A 63 20.26 -15.50 -7.54
C SER A 63 19.10 -15.42 -6.55
N ILE A 64 17.90 -15.20 -7.05
CA ILE A 64 16.70 -15.10 -6.22
C ILE A 64 16.30 -16.49 -5.74
N LYS A 65 16.24 -16.66 -4.41
CA LYS A 65 15.75 -17.86 -3.78
C LYS A 65 14.24 -17.87 -3.66
N ASN A 66 13.68 -16.75 -3.21
CA ASN A 66 12.24 -16.53 -3.11
C ASN A 66 11.96 -15.02 -3.03
N PHE A 67 10.68 -14.66 -3.07
CA PHE A 67 10.28 -13.25 -3.09
C PHE A 67 10.56 -12.49 -1.80
N GLY A 68 10.68 -13.17 -0.66
CA GLY A 68 10.85 -12.44 0.60
C GLY A 68 9.74 -11.40 0.80
N THR A 69 10.11 -10.22 1.26
CA THR A 69 9.16 -9.10 1.44
C THR A 69 8.73 -8.47 0.12
N ALA A 70 9.43 -8.74 -0.99
CA ALA A 70 9.00 -8.30 -2.33
C ALA A 70 7.70 -8.99 -2.78
N THR A 71 7.23 -10.00 -2.06
CA THR A 71 5.89 -10.59 -2.26
C THR A 71 4.81 -9.51 -2.27
N LYS A 72 4.94 -8.44 -1.49
CA LYS A 72 3.98 -7.32 -1.47
C LYS A 72 3.83 -6.66 -2.83
N VAL A 73 4.95 -6.51 -3.54
CA VAL A 73 4.95 -5.92 -4.88
C VAL A 73 4.29 -6.85 -5.88
N LYS A 74 4.61 -8.14 -5.80
CA LYS A 74 3.95 -9.15 -6.64
C LYS A 74 2.45 -9.17 -6.42
N ILE A 75 2.00 -9.11 -5.17
CA ILE A 75 0.58 -9.08 -4.84
C ILE A 75 -0.08 -7.83 -5.43
N LEU A 76 0.59 -6.69 -5.39
CA LEU A 76 0.05 -5.47 -5.99
C LEU A 76 -0.15 -5.62 -7.49
N VAL A 77 0.87 -6.11 -8.19
CA VAL A 77 0.82 -6.32 -9.65
C VAL A 77 -0.31 -7.27 -10.00
N GLU A 78 -0.43 -8.38 -9.30
CA GLU A 78 -1.46 -9.38 -9.56
C GLU A 78 -2.85 -8.92 -9.14
N SER A 79 -2.94 -8.11 -8.09
CA SER A 79 -4.21 -7.49 -7.67
C SER A 79 -4.76 -6.53 -8.72
N ALA A 80 -3.88 -5.88 -9.46
CA ALA A 80 -4.26 -5.00 -10.57
C ALA A 80 -4.65 -5.76 -11.84
N GLY A 81 -4.57 -7.11 -11.82
CA GLY A 81 -4.98 -7.95 -12.93
C GLY A 81 -3.85 -8.37 -13.87
N LEU A 82 -2.60 -8.05 -13.54
CA LEU A 82 -1.46 -8.43 -14.36
C LEU A 82 -0.87 -9.76 -13.89
N ASN A 83 -0.08 -10.37 -14.76
CA ASN A 83 0.71 -11.55 -14.43
C ASN A 83 2.14 -11.11 -14.13
N TRP A 84 2.68 -11.48 -12.97
CA TRP A 84 4.03 -11.06 -12.57
C TRP A 84 5.08 -11.43 -13.61
N ASP A 85 5.11 -12.69 -14.06
CA ASP A 85 6.15 -13.19 -14.96
C ASP A 85 6.17 -12.48 -16.30
N ARG A 86 5.01 -11.99 -16.74
CA ARG A 86 4.87 -11.22 -17.99
C ARG A 86 5.09 -9.73 -17.80
N SER A 87 5.17 -9.28 -16.56
CA SER A 87 5.26 -7.85 -16.23
C SER A 87 6.67 -7.39 -15.91
N VAL A 88 7.62 -8.32 -15.80
CA VAL A 88 9.00 -8.03 -15.46
C VAL A 88 9.96 -8.51 -16.55
N ASP A 89 11.12 -7.88 -16.59
CA ASP A 89 12.22 -8.26 -17.44
C ASP A 89 13.12 -9.32 -16.76
N GLU A 90 14.24 -9.63 -17.36
CA GLU A 90 15.21 -10.61 -16.86
C GLU A 90 15.85 -10.20 -15.53
N ASN A 91 15.79 -8.91 -15.18
CA ASN A 91 16.31 -8.37 -13.91
C ASN A 91 15.23 -8.21 -12.85
N ASN A 92 14.04 -8.75 -13.08
CA ASN A 92 12.86 -8.60 -12.21
C ASN A 92 12.43 -7.15 -12.01
N GLN A 93 12.66 -6.33 -13.04
CA GLN A 93 12.18 -4.95 -13.07
C GLN A 93 10.94 -4.87 -13.96
N LEU A 94 9.96 -4.10 -13.51
CA LEU A 94 8.71 -3.94 -14.26
C LEU A 94 8.99 -3.28 -15.61
N THR A 95 8.39 -3.83 -16.65
CA THR A 95 8.48 -3.25 -17.99
C THR A 95 7.66 -1.97 -18.07
N ASP A 96 7.97 -1.13 -19.07
CA ASP A 96 7.21 0.11 -19.30
C ASP A 96 5.74 -0.19 -19.60
N GLU A 97 5.48 -1.26 -20.36
CA GLU A 97 4.12 -1.71 -20.65
C GLU A 97 3.36 -2.09 -19.38
N ALA A 98 4.03 -2.80 -18.45
CA ALA A 98 3.41 -3.17 -17.18
C ALA A 98 3.09 -1.94 -16.34
N LEU A 99 3.98 -0.96 -16.30
CA LEU A 99 3.74 0.28 -15.58
C LEU A 99 2.57 1.06 -16.17
N GLU A 100 2.46 1.09 -17.50
CA GLU A 100 1.33 1.73 -18.17
C GLU A 100 0.00 1.03 -17.86
N GLU A 101 0.00 -0.31 -17.81
CA GLU A 101 -1.20 -1.08 -17.47
C GLU A 101 -1.58 -0.93 -16.00
N LEU A 102 -0.61 -0.83 -15.11
CA LEU A 102 -0.86 -0.58 -13.69
C LEU A 102 -1.52 0.77 -13.47
N GLN A 103 -1.09 1.78 -14.24
CA GLN A 103 -1.69 3.09 -14.19
C GLN A 103 -3.13 3.02 -14.74
N GLY A 104 -4.09 3.48 -13.96
CA GLY A 104 -5.51 3.36 -14.29
C GLY A 104 -6.17 2.10 -13.76
N SER A 105 -5.42 1.17 -13.18
CA SER A 105 -5.98 -0.04 -12.59
C SER A 105 -6.61 0.24 -11.22
N ASP A 106 -7.60 -0.57 -10.89
CA ASP A 106 -8.27 -0.50 -9.58
C ASP A 106 -7.71 -1.58 -8.66
N ILE A 107 -7.43 -1.19 -7.43
CA ILE A 107 -6.99 -2.10 -6.36
C ILE A 107 -7.75 -1.80 -5.08
N CYS A 108 -7.86 -2.79 -4.20
CA CYS A 108 -8.37 -2.58 -2.86
C CYS A 108 -7.21 -2.14 -1.95
N THR A 109 -7.37 -0.99 -1.30
CA THR A 109 -6.40 -0.45 -0.36
C THR A 109 -7.00 -0.41 1.04
N LEU A 110 -6.13 -0.43 2.05
CA LEU A 110 -6.52 -0.33 3.45
C LEU A 110 -5.78 0.84 4.09
N SER A 111 -6.54 1.69 4.77
CA SER A 111 -5.97 2.72 5.64
C SER A 111 -6.35 2.44 7.08
N TYR A 112 -5.50 2.84 7.99
CA TYR A 112 -5.70 2.58 9.41
C TYR A 112 -5.24 3.76 10.25
N VAL A 113 -5.82 3.88 11.42
CA VAL A 113 -5.42 4.88 12.40
C VAL A 113 -4.10 4.47 13.06
N TYR A 114 -3.16 5.39 13.09
CA TYR A 114 -1.87 5.14 13.71
C TYR A 114 -1.52 6.21 14.74
N GLY A 115 -0.66 5.85 15.68
CA GLY A 115 -0.16 6.79 16.69
C GLY A 115 1.34 6.66 16.84
N LYS A 116 2.02 7.81 16.88
CA LYS A 116 3.46 7.86 17.17
C LYS A 116 3.63 8.18 18.64
N THR A 117 4.12 7.22 19.40
CA THR A 117 4.27 7.35 20.87
C THR A 117 5.14 8.51 21.29
N LYS A 118 6.17 8.85 20.51
CA LYS A 118 7.09 9.95 20.86
C LYS A 118 6.53 11.34 20.66
N THR A 119 5.56 11.50 19.77
CA THR A 119 5.02 12.82 19.42
C THR A 119 3.57 13.00 19.82
N GLY A 120 2.91 11.92 20.22
CA GLY A 120 1.48 11.92 20.51
C GLY A 120 0.59 12.20 19.30
N LYS A 121 1.16 12.30 18.11
CA LYS A 121 0.38 12.55 16.91
C LYS A 121 -0.29 11.27 16.44
N THR A 122 -1.56 11.39 16.12
CA THR A 122 -2.35 10.34 15.48
C THR A 122 -2.76 10.79 14.09
N GLY A 123 -3.05 9.86 13.23
CA GLY A 123 -3.46 10.15 11.87
C GLY A 123 -3.84 8.88 11.15
N TRP A 124 -4.03 8.98 9.84
CA TRP A 124 -4.33 7.86 8.98
C TRP A 124 -3.13 7.54 8.10
N SER A 125 -2.83 6.27 7.92
CA SER A 125 -1.78 5.79 7.04
C SER A 125 -2.31 4.66 6.17
N TYR A 126 -1.80 4.56 4.96
CA TYR A 126 -2.07 3.40 4.12
C TYR A 126 -1.18 2.23 4.54
N TRP A 127 -1.80 1.05 4.62
CA TRP A 127 -1.03 -0.18 4.77
C TRP A 127 -0.32 -0.47 3.45
N ASN A 128 0.85 -1.07 3.54
CA ASN A 128 1.70 -1.36 2.37
C ASN A 128 1.34 -2.66 1.65
N GLU A 129 0.19 -3.24 1.94
CA GLU A 129 -0.34 -4.39 1.23
C GLU A 129 -1.71 -4.05 0.66
N VAL A 130 -2.02 -4.66 -0.46
CA VAL A 130 -3.26 -4.42 -1.20
C VAL A 130 -3.91 -5.75 -1.56
N ALA A 131 -5.12 -5.68 -2.12
CA ALA A 131 -5.84 -6.83 -2.64
C ALA A 131 -6.54 -6.44 -3.93
N LYS A 132 -7.16 -7.40 -4.58
CA LYS A 132 -8.02 -7.13 -5.73
C LYS A 132 -9.21 -6.26 -5.32
N ALA A 133 -9.65 -5.40 -6.23
CA ALA A 133 -10.87 -4.62 -6.04
C ALA A 133 -12.03 -5.54 -5.62
N GLY A 134 -12.74 -5.15 -4.58
CA GLY A 134 -13.85 -5.93 -4.02
C GLY A 134 -13.46 -6.94 -2.94
N GLN A 135 -12.17 -7.14 -2.70
CA GLN A 135 -11.70 -8.09 -1.67
C GLN A 135 -11.39 -7.40 -0.34
N ASP A 136 -12.26 -6.51 0.09
CA ASP A 136 -12.09 -5.72 1.31
C ASP A 136 -11.95 -6.60 2.55
N GLU A 137 -12.77 -7.64 2.69
CA GLU A 137 -12.73 -8.52 3.85
C GLU A 137 -11.44 -9.36 3.89
N VAL A 138 -10.93 -9.75 2.74
CA VAL A 138 -9.66 -10.47 2.64
C VAL A 138 -8.52 -9.57 3.13
N LEU A 139 -8.49 -8.33 2.70
CA LEU A 139 -7.45 -7.38 3.08
C LEU A 139 -7.51 -7.03 4.57
N LYS A 140 -8.71 -6.81 5.11
CA LYS A 140 -8.91 -6.59 6.54
C LYS A 140 -8.39 -7.75 7.37
N ARG A 141 -8.70 -8.97 6.95
CA ARG A 141 -8.26 -10.18 7.67
C ARG A 141 -6.73 -10.27 7.67
N LYS A 142 -6.10 -10.00 6.55
CA LYS A 142 -4.63 -9.97 6.46
C LYS A 142 -4.04 -8.92 7.39
N PHE A 143 -4.64 -7.74 7.41
CA PHE A 143 -4.19 -6.64 8.27
C PHE A 143 -4.27 -7.04 9.75
N PHE A 144 -5.39 -7.55 10.21
CA PHE A 144 -5.54 -7.92 11.62
C PHE A 144 -4.66 -9.11 12.00
N THR A 145 -4.39 -10.03 11.07
CA THR A 145 -3.39 -11.07 11.27
C THR A 145 -2.00 -10.46 11.48
N ALA A 146 -1.64 -9.45 10.70
CA ALA A 146 -0.37 -8.75 10.85
C ALA A 146 -0.30 -7.99 12.18
N VAL A 147 -1.40 -7.39 12.62
CA VAL A 147 -1.49 -6.74 13.93
C VAL A 147 -1.25 -7.76 15.05
N ASP A 148 -1.91 -8.90 14.98
CA ASP A 148 -1.77 -9.96 15.99
C ASP A 148 -0.34 -10.51 16.05
N LYS A 149 0.35 -10.55 14.94
CA LYS A 149 1.75 -11.00 14.88
C LYS A 149 2.74 -9.90 15.29
N GLY A 150 2.27 -8.71 15.61
CA GLY A 150 3.12 -7.60 16.01
C GLY A 150 3.85 -6.92 14.85
N TRP A 151 3.43 -7.15 13.61
CA TRP A 151 4.04 -6.54 12.44
C TRP A 151 3.54 -5.12 12.17
N VAL A 152 2.36 -4.76 12.71
CA VAL A 152 1.82 -3.41 12.63
C VAL A 152 1.75 -2.85 14.05
N LYS A 153 2.79 -2.16 14.45
CA LYS A 153 2.98 -1.71 15.84
C LYS A 153 2.38 -0.34 16.13
N ASP A 154 2.12 0.43 15.11
CA ASP A 154 1.63 1.80 15.25
C ASP A 154 0.09 1.91 15.14
N TYR A 155 -0.60 0.81 14.91
CA TYR A 155 -2.06 0.79 14.87
C TYR A 155 -2.63 1.16 16.25
N ARG A 156 -3.55 2.14 16.28
CA ARG A 156 -4.12 2.69 17.52
C ARG A 156 -5.64 2.85 17.40
N PRO A 157 -6.41 1.76 17.52
CA PRO A 157 -7.87 1.81 17.29
C PRO A 157 -8.62 2.65 18.32
N ASP A 158 -8.05 2.89 19.49
CA ASP A 158 -8.71 3.56 20.61
C ASP A 158 -8.36 5.05 20.74
N GLU A 159 -7.62 5.61 19.79
CA GLU A 159 -7.27 7.03 19.82
C GLU A 159 -8.50 7.89 19.52
N PRO A 160 -8.87 8.82 20.44
CA PRO A 160 -10.14 9.54 20.33
C PRO A 160 -10.19 10.56 19.20
N ASP A 161 -9.05 11.09 18.77
CA ASP A 161 -9.00 12.15 17.76
C ASP A 161 -8.85 11.65 16.34
N THR A 162 -9.05 10.36 16.13
CA THR A 162 -8.89 9.76 14.81
C THR A 162 -10.22 9.64 14.10
N SER A 163 -10.89 10.77 13.96
CA SER A 163 -12.13 10.82 13.19
C SER A 163 -11.90 11.01 11.70
N PHE A 164 -10.65 11.17 11.28
CA PHE A 164 -10.32 11.35 9.87
C PHE A 164 -10.54 10.06 9.09
N ASP A 165 -11.48 10.11 8.18
CA ASP A 165 -11.79 9.04 7.24
C ASP A 165 -11.42 9.52 5.84
N PRO A 166 -10.52 8.82 5.12
CA PRO A 166 -10.18 9.21 3.75
C PRO A 166 -11.38 9.35 2.81
N THR A 167 -12.45 8.60 3.05
CA THR A 167 -13.65 8.70 2.23
C THR A 167 -14.42 10.00 2.47
N GLU A 168 -14.29 10.60 3.65
CA GLU A 168 -14.94 11.87 3.95
C GLU A 168 -14.28 13.05 3.24
N ILE A 169 -12.98 12.94 2.94
CA ILE A 169 -12.30 13.93 2.11
C ILE A 169 -12.93 14.01 0.73
N GLU A 170 -13.29 12.86 0.17
CA GLU A 170 -13.98 12.82 -1.11
C GLU A 170 -15.31 13.59 -1.06
N LYS A 171 -16.08 13.41 0.01
CA LYS A 171 -17.33 14.14 0.21
C LYS A 171 -17.09 15.63 0.36
N SER A 172 -16.12 16.02 1.18
CA SER A 172 -15.76 17.43 1.37
C SER A 172 -15.37 18.09 0.05
N ASN A 173 -14.57 17.41 -0.75
CA ASN A 173 -14.13 17.93 -2.03
C ASN A 173 -15.29 18.11 -3.02
N ASN A 174 -16.33 17.28 -2.90
CA ASN A 174 -17.49 17.35 -3.76
C ASN A 174 -18.51 18.39 -3.30
N GLU A 175 -18.57 18.67 -2.00
CA GLU A 175 -19.61 19.51 -1.41
C GLU A 175 -19.11 20.84 -0.84
N GLY A 176 -17.88 20.88 -0.36
CA GLY A 176 -17.45 21.90 0.57
C GLY A 176 -16.49 22.95 0.09
N TYR A 177 -15.75 22.72 -0.96
CA TYR A 177 -14.76 23.68 -1.45
C TYR A 177 -15.23 24.40 -2.69
N GLN A 178 -16.38 24.98 -2.57
CA GLN A 178 -16.90 25.87 -3.59
C GLN A 178 -16.55 27.31 -3.20
N LEU A 179 -15.30 27.58 -3.19
CA LEU A 179 -14.83 28.94 -2.95
C LEU A 179 -14.88 29.77 -4.20
#